data_babac7c6bada2ffb7b761bfb334046d3
#
_entry.id   babac7c6bada2ffb7b761bfb334046d3
#
_cell.length_a   1.000
_cell.length_b   1.000
_cell.length_c   1.000
_cell.angle_alpha   90.00
_cell.angle_beta   90.00
_cell.angle_gamma   90.00
#
_symmetry.space_group_name_H-M   'P 1'
#
loop_
_entity.id
_entity.type
_entity.pdbx_description
1 polymer ?
#
loop_
_entity_poly.entity_id
_entity_poly.type
_entity_poly.pdbx_seq_one_letter_code
_entity_poly.pdbx_strand_id
1 'polypeptide(L)'
;MEITREIVLPTTREDAWDALTDPDRLEEWFANEVSIELREGGAAEFRWDDGDVRRGAVETVREEELLVLRWDDHGVVELTLTDAVGGTAVRVRETSPEWSTALEISALASWTHA
;
A
#
# COMPACT_ATOMS: atom_id res chain seq x y z
N MET A 1 13.85 9.44 8.92
CA MET A 1 14.44 8.64 7.84
C MET A 1 13.38 8.28 6.82
N GLU A 2 13.73 8.35 5.56
CA GLU A 2 12.81 8.06 4.47
C GLU A 2 13.28 6.84 3.70
N ILE A 3 12.35 5.96 3.38
CA ILE A 3 12.62 4.76 2.58
C ILE A 3 11.82 4.86 1.29
N THR A 4 12.45 4.64 0.16
CA THR A 4 11.79 4.62 -1.14
C THR A 4 12.07 3.30 -1.83
N ARG A 5 11.03 2.68 -2.37
CA ARG A 5 11.13 1.47 -3.18
C ARG A 5 10.26 1.60 -4.42
N GLU A 6 10.69 0.95 -5.48
CA GLU A 6 9.90 0.88 -6.70
C GLU A 6 9.91 -0.55 -7.23
N ILE A 7 8.74 -1.03 -7.60
CA ILE A 7 8.57 -2.33 -8.24
C ILE A 7 7.71 -2.16 -9.48
N VAL A 8 7.83 -3.10 -10.42
CA VAL A 8 6.95 -3.16 -11.58
C VAL A 8 6.10 -4.41 -11.44
N LEU A 9 4.78 -4.21 -11.39
CA LEU A 9 3.81 -5.31 -11.36
C LEU A 9 3.41 -5.63 -12.80
N PRO A 10 3.41 -6.90 -13.21
CA PRO A 10 3.06 -7.29 -14.57
C PRO A 10 1.55 -7.28 -14.79
N THR A 11 0.91 -6.13 -14.56
CA THR A 11 -0.52 -5.98 -14.67
C THR A 11 -0.90 -4.53 -14.96
N THR A 12 -2.20 -4.28 -15.21
CA THR A 12 -2.71 -2.94 -15.48
C THR A 12 -2.70 -2.06 -14.23
N ARG A 13 -2.77 -0.74 -14.41
CA ARG A 13 -2.90 0.18 -13.28
C ARG A 13 -4.16 -0.08 -12.47
N GLU A 14 -5.26 -0.42 -13.13
CA GLU A 14 -6.51 -0.76 -12.45
C GLU A 14 -6.33 -1.94 -11.52
N ASP A 15 -5.74 -3.03 -12.00
CA ASP A 15 -5.51 -4.20 -11.18
C ASP A 15 -4.49 -3.94 -10.06
N ALA A 16 -3.44 -3.20 -10.36
CA ALA A 16 -2.45 -2.80 -9.37
C ALA A 16 -3.09 -1.94 -8.27
N TRP A 17 -3.96 -1.02 -8.66
CA TRP A 17 -4.69 -0.18 -7.72
C TRP A 17 -5.56 -1.02 -6.79
N ASP A 18 -6.30 -1.98 -7.35
CA ASP A 18 -7.12 -2.88 -6.55
C ASP A 18 -6.28 -3.68 -5.55
N ALA A 19 -5.12 -4.17 -5.98
CA ALA A 19 -4.23 -4.92 -5.09
C ALA A 19 -3.74 -4.08 -3.90
N LEU A 20 -3.65 -2.77 -4.07
CA LEU A 20 -3.15 -1.84 -3.05
C LEU A 20 -4.25 -1.20 -2.21
N THR A 21 -5.50 -1.28 -2.62
CA THR A 21 -6.59 -0.53 -1.96
C THR A 21 -7.80 -1.37 -1.58
N ASP A 22 -8.03 -2.49 -2.27
CA ASP A 22 -9.16 -3.37 -1.98
C ASP A 22 -8.84 -4.18 -0.72
N PRO A 23 -9.67 -4.09 0.33
CA PRO A 23 -9.44 -4.85 1.57
C PRO A 23 -9.22 -6.35 1.33
N ASP A 24 -10.01 -6.97 0.47
CA ASP A 24 -9.88 -8.40 0.19
C ASP A 24 -8.53 -8.73 -0.45
N ARG A 25 -8.07 -7.87 -1.36
CA ARG A 25 -6.77 -8.05 -2.01
C ARG A 25 -5.63 -7.80 -1.04
N LEU A 26 -5.74 -6.77 -0.19
CA LEU A 26 -4.74 -6.49 0.83
C LEU A 26 -4.63 -7.61 1.86
N GLU A 27 -5.73 -8.29 2.16
CA GLU A 27 -5.72 -9.44 3.06
C GLU A 27 -4.99 -10.65 2.47
N GLU A 28 -4.80 -10.69 1.18
CA GLU A 28 -4.05 -11.77 0.54
C GLU A 28 -2.54 -11.63 0.65
N TRP A 29 -2.03 -10.38 0.73
CA TRP A 29 -0.57 -10.20 0.68
C TRP A 29 0.00 -9.33 1.80
N PHE A 30 -0.80 -8.52 2.46
CA PHE A 30 -0.28 -7.50 3.39
C PHE A 30 -0.63 -7.77 4.85
N ALA A 31 -1.90 -7.86 5.18
CA ALA A 31 -2.37 -8.02 6.55
C ALA A 31 -3.46 -9.10 6.60
N ASN A 32 -3.76 -9.60 7.79
CA ASN A 32 -4.79 -10.64 7.94
C ASN A 32 -6.20 -10.07 7.90
N GLU A 33 -6.38 -8.87 8.46
CA GLU A 33 -7.66 -8.17 8.41
C GLU A 33 -7.41 -6.72 8.00
N VAL A 34 -8.18 -6.23 7.05
CA VAL A 34 -8.03 -4.87 6.53
C VAL A 34 -9.38 -4.16 6.50
N SER A 35 -9.40 -2.95 7.03
CA SER A 35 -10.55 -2.04 6.91
C SER A 35 -10.01 -0.71 6.41
N ILE A 36 -10.51 -0.23 5.30
CA ILE A 36 -10.10 1.05 4.75
C ILE A 36 -11.29 1.77 4.10
N GLU A 37 -11.48 3.03 4.48
CA GLU A 37 -12.41 3.92 3.81
C GLU A 37 -11.64 4.73 2.79
N LEU A 38 -11.77 4.39 1.52
CA LEU A 38 -10.94 4.92 0.44
C LEU A 38 -11.44 6.29 -0.01
N ARG A 39 -11.28 7.29 0.88
CA ARG A 39 -11.60 8.69 0.63
C ARG A 39 -10.75 9.55 1.55
N GLU A 40 -10.54 10.79 1.20
CA GLU A 40 -9.79 11.72 2.04
C GLU A 40 -10.48 11.84 3.40
N GLY A 41 -9.69 11.69 4.46
CA GLY A 41 -10.20 11.66 5.83
C GLY A 41 -10.73 10.31 6.28
N GLY A 42 -10.77 9.30 5.40
CA GLY A 42 -11.24 7.97 5.76
C GLY A 42 -10.29 7.26 6.72
N ALA A 43 -10.83 6.34 7.52
CA ALA A 43 -10.03 5.56 8.46
C ALA A 43 -9.42 4.34 7.78
N ALA A 44 -8.23 3.96 8.22
CA ALA A 44 -7.57 2.75 7.76
C ALA A 44 -7.08 1.95 8.97
N GLU A 45 -7.32 0.64 8.96
CA GLU A 45 -6.87 -0.25 10.02
C GLU A 45 -6.40 -1.56 9.42
N PHE A 46 -5.23 -2.01 9.87
CA PHE A 46 -4.62 -3.27 9.43
C PHE A 46 -4.27 -4.11 10.65
N ARG A 47 -4.66 -5.38 10.64
CA ARG A 47 -4.41 -6.31 11.74
C ARG A 47 -3.68 -7.54 11.24
N TRP A 48 -2.71 -8.00 12.02
CA TRP A 48 -1.96 -9.21 11.76
C TRP A 48 -2.25 -10.25 12.84
N ASP A 49 -2.11 -11.52 12.50
CA ASP A 49 -2.41 -12.65 13.42
C ASP A 49 -1.50 -12.68 14.64
N ASP A 50 -0.33 -12.04 14.58
CA ASP A 50 0.58 -11.94 15.72
C ASP A 50 0.15 -10.91 16.76
N GLY A 51 -0.97 -10.24 16.54
CA GLY A 51 -1.50 -9.21 17.42
C GLY A 51 -1.15 -7.78 17.05
N ASP A 52 -0.32 -7.57 16.04
CA ASP A 52 0.01 -6.23 15.59
C ASP A 52 -1.19 -5.56 14.94
N VAL A 53 -1.35 -4.28 15.21
CA VAL A 53 -2.40 -3.45 14.62
C VAL A 53 -1.80 -2.11 14.21
N ARG A 54 -2.05 -1.69 12.97
CA ARG A 54 -1.70 -0.35 12.50
C ARG A 54 -2.96 0.41 12.14
N ARG A 55 -3.07 1.63 12.63
CA ARG A 55 -4.18 2.52 12.32
C ARG A 55 -3.68 3.80 11.73
N GLY A 56 -4.48 4.35 10.83
CA GLY A 56 -4.17 5.61 10.21
C GLY A 56 -5.36 6.20 9.52
N ALA A 57 -5.10 7.20 8.70
CA ALA A 57 -6.12 7.87 7.91
C ALA A 57 -5.65 8.02 6.47
N VAL A 58 -6.60 7.99 5.54
CA VAL A 58 -6.34 8.32 4.15
C VAL A 58 -6.17 9.83 4.05
N GLU A 59 -4.98 10.28 3.70
CA GLU A 59 -4.70 11.70 3.55
C GLU A 59 -5.04 12.19 2.14
N THR A 60 -4.64 11.42 1.13
CA THR A 60 -4.90 11.75 -0.27
C THR A 60 -5.22 10.47 -1.02
N VAL A 61 -6.21 10.53 -1.91
CA VAL A 61 -6.52 9.44 -2.81
C VAL A 61 -6.84 9.98 -4.20
N ARG A 62 -6.15 9.44 -5.22
CA ARG A 62 -6.44 9.68 -6.63
C ARG A 62 -6.46 8.32 -7.30
N GLU A 63 -7.61 7.89 -7.74
CA GLU A 63 -7.82 6.55 -8.28
C GLU A 63 -6.78 6.20 -9.34
N GLU A 64 -6.13 5.04 -9.16
CA GLU A 64 -5.11 4.49 -10.05
C GLU A 64 -3.81 5.32 -10.15
N GLU A 65 -3.65 6.35 -9.33
CA GLU A 65 -2.48 7.22 -9.39
C GLU A 65 -1.74 7.37 -8.07
N LEU A 66 -2.48 7.65 -6.98
CA LEU A 66 -1.86 8.06 -5.72
C LEU A 66 -2.70 7.68 -4.51
N LEU A 67 -2.05 7.08 -3.53
CA LEU A 67 -2.63 6.88 -2.21
C LEU A 67 -1.62 7.32 -1.16
N VAL A 68 -2.02 8.22 -0.27
CA VAL A 68 -1.21 8.66 0.85
C VAL A 68 -1.94 8.30 2.15
N LEU A 69 -1.28 7.52 3.00
CA LEU A 69 -1.78 7.17 4.32
C LEU A 69 -0.90 7.83 5.37
N ARG A 70 -1.54 8.38 6.39
CA ARG A 70 -0.86 8.88 7.57
C ARG A 70 -1.16 7.96 8.73
N TRP A 71 -0.13 7.37 9.31
CA TRP A 71 -0.26 6.49 10.46
C TRP A 71 -0.45 7.31 11.74
N ASP A 72 -1.03 6.68 12.77
CA ASP A 72 -1.27 7.33 14.07
C ASP A 72 0.03 7.79 14.74
N ASP A 73 1.16 7.18 14.41
CA ASP A 73 2.47 7.57 14.92
C ASP A 73 3.11 8.72 14.10
N HIS A 74 2.31 9.34 13.24
CA HIS A 74 2.71 10.44 12.34
C HIS A 74 3.60 10.02 11.17
N GLY A 75 3.86 8.73 11.00
CA GLY A 75 4.51 8.24 9.79
C GLY A 75 3.59 8.38 8.58
N VAL A 76 4.18 8.56 7.40
CA VAL A 76 3.43 8.70 6.15
C VAL A 76 3.93 7.66 5.16
N VAL A 77 2.99 7.01 4.47
CA VAL A 77 3.31 6.17 3.33
C VAL A 77 2.61 6.71 2.10
N GLU A 78 3.37 6.88 1.02
CA GLU A 78 2.87 7.36 -0.26
C GLU A 78 3.08 6.29 -1.31
N LEU A 79 2.00 5.93 -1.99
CA LEU A 79 2.01 4.95 -3.08
C LEU A 79 1.65 5.67 -4.37
N THR A 80 2.55 5.62 -5.35
CA THR A 80 2.34 6.26 -6.66
C THR A 80 2.39 5.20 -7.75
N LEU A 81 1.41 5.22 -8.64
CA LEU A 81 1.31 4.29 -9.75
C LEU A 81 1.51 5.03 -11.07
N THR A 82 2.37 4.47 -11.92
CA THR A 82 2.60 4.98 -13.28
C THR A 82 2.70 3.83 -14.25
N ASP A 83 2.40 4.09 -15.52
CA ASP A 83 2.56 3.08 -16.57
C ASP A 83 4.04 2.77 -16.77
N ALA A 84 4.35 1.50 -16.97
CA ALA A 84 5.72 1.06 -17.20
C ALA A 84 5.73 -0.01 -18.29
N VAL A 85 6.89 -0.21 -18.88
CA VAL A 85 7.07 -1.30 -19.84
C VAL A 85 6.85 -2.62 -19.10
N GLY A 86 5.90 -3.41 -19.58
CA GLY A 86 5.56 -4.69 -18.97
C GLY A 86 4.55 -4.62 -17.83
N GLY A 87 3.97 -3.44 -17.52
CA GLY A 87 2.96 -3.35 -16.49
C GLY A 87 2.82 -1.99 -15.84
N THR A 88 2.81 -1.97 -14.52
CA THR A 88 2.61 -0.76 -13.72
C THR A 88 3.76 -0.62 -12.72
N ALA A 89 4.40 0.55 -12.72
CA ALA A 89 5.40 0.87 -11.70
C ALA A 89 4.69 1.38 -10.45
N VAL A 90 5.00 0.78 -9.31
CA VAL A 90 4.50 1.21 -8.00
C VAL A 90 5.68 1.72 -7.20
N ARG A 91 5.64 2.99 -6.82
CA ARG A 91 6.65 3.59 -5.96
C ARG A 91 6.08 3.76 -4.57
N VAL A 92 6.80 3.23 -3.59
CA VAL A 92 6.47 3.38 -2.16
C VAL A 92 7.48 4.34 -1.55
N ARG A 93 6.97 5.36 -0.88
CA ARG A 93 7.80 6.32 -0.15
C ARG A 93 7.28 6.41 1.27
N GLU A 94 8.14 6.13 2.23
CA GLU A 94 7.73 5.95 3.62
C GLU A 94 8.66 6.71 4.56
N THR A 95 8.08 7.37 5.56
CA THR A 95 8.84 8.20 6.51
C THR A 95 8.93 7.58 7.91
N SER A 96 8.29 6.43 8.16
CA SER A 96 8.35 5.77 9.46
C SER A 96 9.35 4.61 9.43
N PRO A 97 10.52 4.73 10.08
CA PRO A 97 11.55 3.71 9.98
C PRO A 97 11.30 2.47 10.84
N GLU A 98 10.42 2.53 11.84
CA GLU A 98 10.20 1.42 12.76
C GLU A 98 9.41 0.27 12.14
N TRP A 99 8.66 0.56 11.08
CA TRP A 99 7.85 -0.43 10.41
C TRP A 99 7.81 -0.08 8.93
N SER A 100 8.17 -1.02 8.09
CA SER A 100 8.38 -0.72 6.68
C SER A 100 7.34 -1.37 5.76
N THR A 101 6.43 -0.55 5.24
CA THR A 101 5.53 -0.94 4.16
C THR A 101 6.33 -1.24 2.89
N ALA A 102 7.47 -0.57 2.72
CA ALA A 102 8.33 -0.79 1.56
C ALA A 102 8.87 -2.22 1.49
N LEU A 103 9.06 -2.88 2.62
CA LEU A 103 9.47 -4.29 2.63
C LEU A 103 8.33 -5.20 2.22
N GLU A 104 7.10 -4.85 2.60
CA GLU A 104 5.93 -5.66 2.27
C GLU A 104 5.59 -5.60 0.78
N ILE A 105 5.85 -4.47 0.12
CA ILE A 105 5.56 -4.35 -1.30
C ILE A 105 6.39 -5.34 -2.15
N SER A 106 7.53 -5.77 -1.63
CA SER A 106 8.35 -6.78 -2.32
C SER A 106 7.63 -8.13 -2.36
N ALA A 107 6.84 -8.44 -1.33
CA ALA A 107 6.02 -9.65 -1.30
C ALA A 107 4.89 -9.58 -2.33
N LEU A 108 4.34 -8.39 -2.56
CA LEU A 108 3.31 -8.20 -3.58
C LEU A 108 3.85 -8.55 -4.97
N ALA A 109 5.08 -8.15 -5.28
CA ALA A 109 5.70 -8.47 -6.57
C ALA A 109 5.82 -9.99 -6.76
N SER A 110 6.22 -10.74 -5.72
CA SER A 110 6.28 -12.20 -5.77
C SER A 110 4.91 -12.83 -5.96
N TRP A 111 3.92 -12.30 -5.25
CA TRP A 111 2.56 -12.82 -5.31
C TRP A 111 1.95 -12.69 -6.72
N THR A 112 2.20 -11.57 -7.40
CA THR A 112 1.66 -11.33 -8.74
C THR A 112 2.33 -12.17 -9.82
N HIS A 113 3.47 -12.79 -9.52
CA HIS A 113 4.17 -13.68 -10.45
C HIS A 113 3.71 -15.15 -10.37
N ALA A 114 2.88 -15.44 -9.40
CA ALA A 114 2.44 -16.83 -9.16
C ALA A 114 1.51 -17.35 -10.24
#